data_46c13a3046f1cc266a1c87ba521e63e4
#
_entry.id   46c13a3046f1cc266a1c87ba521e63e4
#
_cell.length_a   1.000
_cell.length_b   1.000
_cell.length_c   1.000
_cell.angle_alpha   90.00
_cell.angle_beta   90.00
_cell.angle_gamma   90.00
#
_symmetry.space_group_name_H-M   'P 1'
#
loop_
_entity.id
_entity.type
_entity.pdbx_description
1 polymer ?
#
loop_
_entity_poly.entity_id
_entity_poly.type
_entity_poly.pdbx_seq_one_letter_code
_entity_poly.pdbx_strand_id
1 'polypeptide(L)'
;AIDGLNVLNVQTILSEVGTDMSKWPTSKHFCAWLGLAPNNEISGGKPLRTDTKPVKSRANLAFRQAAQALANSKSALGAYYRHMRARFGPPVANVATAHKLARIVYAMLKTREPYHDPGADAYDAQQQAKLLRNLKRNARQLGLALVPLPPATSVADLGVFAT
;
A
#
# COMPACT_ATOMS: atom_id res chain seq x y z
N ALA A 1 -10.21 -3.69 14.94
CA ALA A 1 -9.82 -2.27 14.73
C ALA A 1 -8.86 -2.20 13.56
N ILE A 2 -8.79 -1.06 12.88
CA ILE A 2 -7.78 -0.79 11.83
C ILE A 2 -6.75 0.13 12.44
N ASP A 3 -5.48 -0.27 12.39
CA ASP A 3 -4.38 0.57 12.81
C ASP A 3 -4.37 1.90 12.04
N GLY A 4 -3.99 2.97 12.72
CA GLY A 4 -3.95 4.31 12.16
C GLY A 4 -5.28 5.07 12.19
N LEU A 5 -6.43 4.38 12.31
CA LEU A 5 -7.74 5.00 12.47
C LEU A 5 -8.08 5.15 13.95
N ASN A 6 -7.96 6.37 14.48
CA ASN A 6 -8.43 6.71 15.81
C ASN A 6 -9.94 7.08 15.80
N VAL A 7 -10.53 7.24 16.98
CA VAL A 7 -11.96 7.55 17.14
C VAL A 7 -12.35 8.84 16.42
N LEU A 8 -11.52 9.89 16.50
CA LEU A 8 -11.79 11.17 15.86
C LEU A 8 -11.80 11.05 14.34
N ASN A 9 -10.83 10.31 13.77
CA ASN A 9 -10.79 10.05 12.33
C ASN A 9 -12.03 9.28 11.86
N VAL A 10 -12.44 8.26 12.63
CA VAL A 10 -13.65 7.48 12.32
C VAL A 10 -14.90 8.35 12.38
N GLN A 11 -15.05 9.16 13.43
CA GLN A 11 -16.17 10.08 13.56
C GLN A 11 -16.21 11.10 12.41
N THR A 12 -15.07 11.68 12.05
CA THR A 12 -14.97 12.61 10.93
C THR A 12 -15.35 11.96 9.61
N ILE A 13 -14.88 10.73 9.37
CA ILE A 13 -15.20 9.99 8.15
C ILE A 13 -16.70 9.68 8.11
N LEU A 14 -17.26 9.14 9.18
CA LEU A 14 -18.67 8.75 9.23
C LEU A 14 -19.62 9.95 9.17
N SER A 15 -19.25 11.10 9.76
CA SER A 15 -20.05 12.31 9.70
C SER A 15 -20.20 12.88 8.29
N GLU A 16 -19.19 12.69 7.43
CA GLU A 16 -19.21 13.20 6.05
C GLU A 16 -19.71 12.16 5.05
N VAL A 17 -19.30 10.92 5.22
CA VAL A 17 -19.63 9.81 4.31
C VAL A 17 -20.97 9.18 4.63
N GLY A 18 -21.29 9.03 5.93
CA GLY A 18 -22.40 8.22 6.41
C GLY A 18 -22.07 6.74 6.40
N THR A 19 -23.05 5.92 6.72
CA THR A 19 -22.94 4.44 6.75
C THR A 19 -23.52 3.78 5.49
N ASP A 20 -24.27 4.54 4.69
CA ASP A 20 -24.87 4.05 3.45
C ASP A 20 -23.88 4.17 2.27
N MET A 21 -23.42 3.01 1.78
CA MET A 21 -22.50 2.91 0.64
C MET A 21 -23.22 2.78 -0.70
N SER A 22 -24.55 2.83 -0.75
CA SER A 22 -25.32 2.72 -2.00
C SER A 22 -25.02 3.87 -2.97
N LYS A 23 -24.65 5.05 -2.44
CA LYS A 23 -24.25 6.25 -3.20
C LYS A 23 -23.06 5.99 -4.15
N TRP A 24 -22.23 4.99 -3.84
CA TRP A 24 -21.06 4.64 -4.65
C TRP A 24 -21.15 3.19 -5.10
N PRO A 25 -21.31 2.93 -6.38
CA PRO A 25 -21.42 1.57 -6.91
C PRO A 25 -20.22 0.69 -6.59
N THR A 26 -19.01 1.29 -6.57
CA THR A 26 -17.76 0.60 -6.28
C THR A 26 -16.82 1.42 -5.40
N SER A 27 -15.86 0.75 -4.76
CA SER A 27 -14.80 1.42 -4.00
C SER A 27 -13.97 2.40 -4.85
N LYS A 28 -13.92 2.21 -6.18
CA LYS A 28 -13.23 3.15 -7.08
C LYS A 28 -13.96 4.49 -7.14
N HIS A 29 -15.30 4.48 -7.27
CA HIS A 29 -16.11 5.70 -7.25
C HIS A 29 -16.01 6.41 -5.90
N PHE A 30 -16.01 5.66 -4.80
CA PHE A 30 -15.83 6.22 -3.46
C PHE A 30 -14.46 6.91 -3.30
N CYS A 31 -13.38 6.25 -3.71
CA CYS A 31 -12.03 6.85 -3.65
C CYS A 31 -11.88 8.05 -4.60
N ALA A 32 -12.53 8.04 -5.76
CA ALA A 32 -12.54 9.16 -6.69
C ALA A 32 -13.29 10.36 -6.10
N TRP A 33 -14.43 10.11 -5.44
CA TRP A 33 -15.21 11.16 -4.75
C TRP A 33 -14.39 11.77 -3.59
N LEU A 34 -13.65 10.96 -2.84
CA LEU A 34 -12.73 11.44 -1.81
C LEU A 34 -11.51 12.19 -2.36
N GLY A 35 -11.26 12.18 -3.68
CA GLY A 35 -10.04 12.76 -4.26
C GLY A 35 -8.76 11.98 -3.90
N LEU A 36 -8.88 10.69 -3.59
CA LEU A 36 -7.74 9.81 -3.29
C LEU A 36 -7.34 8.94 -4.49
N ALA A 37 -8.17 8.88 -5.53
CA ALA A 37 -7.84 8.16 -6.76
C ALA A 37 -6.88 8.97 -7.63
N PRO A 38 -5.92 8.32 -8.32
CA PRO A 38 -5.07 8.99 -9.28
C PRO A 38 -5.90 9.55 -10.43
N ASN A 39 -5.60 10.78 -10.83
CA ASN A 39 -6.21 11.46 -11.97
C ASN A 39 -5.16 11.59 -13.08
N ASN A 40 -4.81 10.45 -13.70
CA ASN A 40 -3.79 10.41 -14.72
C ASN A 40 -4.34 10.98 -16.04
N GLU A 41 -3.70 12.04 -16.52
CA GLU A 41 -3.90 12.56 -17.87
C GLU A 41 -2.81 12.01 -18.76
N ILE A 42 -3.18 11.28 -19.82
CA ILE A 42 -2.25 10.66 -20.75
C ILE A 42 -2.49 11.24 -22.14
N SER A 43 -1.42 11.73 -22.79
CA SER A 43 -1.45 12.16 -24.19
C SER A 43 -0.29 11.52 -24.93
N GLY A 44 -0.57 10.96 -26.11
CA GLY A 44 0.45 10.29 -26.93
C GLY A 44 1.20 9.16 -26.21
N GLY A 45 0.53 8.44 -25.27
CA GLY A 45 1.14 7.38 -24.47
C GLY A 45 2.04 7.85 -23.31
N LYS A 46 2.19 9.17 -23.13
CA LYS A 46 2.97 9.76 -22.03
C LYS A 46 2.05 10.34 -20.96
N PRO A 47 2.29 10.08 -19.66
CA PRO A 47 1.54 10.72 -18.60
C PRO A 47 1.89 12.21 -18.54
N LEU A 48 0.92 13.08 -18.78
CA LEU A 48 1.04 14.54 -18.64
C LEU A 48 0.91 14.94 -17.18
N ARG A 49 0.02 14.26 -16.47
CA ARG A 49 -0.28 14.54 -15.06
C ARG A 49 -0.60 13.25 -14.32
N THR A 50 -0.10 13.11 -13.10
CA THR A 50 -0.30 11.93 -12.24
C THR A 50 -0.84 12.29 -10.86
N ASP A 51 -1.36 13.50 -10.70
CA ASP A 51 -1.89 14.00 -9.44
C ASP A 51 -3.25 13.40 -9.10
N THR A 52 -3.69 13.62 -7.86
CA THR A 52 -5.08 13.41 -7.45
C THR A 52 -5.90 14.68 -7.65
N LYS A 53 -7.22 14.54 -7.85
CA LYS A 53 -8.09 15.72 -7.91
C LYS A 53 -8.06 16.51 -6.60
N PRO A 54 -7.93 17.83 -6.63
CA PRO A 54 -8.06 18.65 -5.43
C PRO A 54 -9.51 18.60 -4.93
N VAL A 55 -9.71 18.04 -3.76
CA VAL A 55 -11.03 17.94 -3.10
C VAL A 55 -10.93 18.51 -1.69
N LYS A 56 -11.87 19.41 -1.35
CA LYS A 56 -12.04 19.92 0.02
C LYS A 56 -12.94 18.96 0.80
N SER A 57 -12.39 17.87 1.33
CA SER A 57 -13.10 16.86 2.11
C SER A 57 -12.39 16.63 3.44
N ARG A 58 -13.11 16.67 4.54
CA ARG A 58 -12.59 16.35 5.87
C ARG A 58 -12.27 14.85 5.98
N ALA A 59 -13.08 14.02 5.34
CA ALA A 59 -12.84 12.58 5.28
C ALA A 59 -11.54 12.26 4.52
N ASN A 60 -11.23 12.97 3.40
CA ASN A 60 -9.93 12.84 2.74
C ASN A 60 -8.77 13.15 3.70
N LEU A 61 -8.87 14.27 4.43
CA LEU A 61 -7.84 14.65 5.39
C LEU A 61 -7.68 13.59 6.50
N ALA A 62 -8.79 13.10 7.04
CA ALA A 62 -8.79 12.06 8.07
C ALA A 62 -8.12 10.76 7.58
N PHE A 63 -8.39 10.31 6.34
CA PHE A 63 -7.71 9.16 5.75
C PHE A 63 -6.22 9.39 5.56
N ARG A 64 -5.79 10.59 5.17
CA ARG A 64 -4.37 10.93 5.00
C ARG A 64 -3.63 11.01 6.34
N GLN A 65 -4.28 11.53 7.39
CA GLN A 65 -3.74 11.53 8.76
C GLN A 65 -3.61 10.10 9.29
N ALA A 66 -4.64 9.26 9.10
CA ALA A 66 -4.60 7.85 9.44
C ALA A 66 -3.48 7.10 8.71
N ALA A 67 -3.28 7.37 7.43
CA ALA A 67 -2.19 6.79 6.64
C ALA A 67 -0.81 7.19 7.18
N GLN A 68 -0.63 8.44 7.59
CA GLN A 68 0.63 8.91 8.17
C GLN A 68 0.91 8.23 9.52
N ALA A 69 -0.10 8.01 10.34
CA ALA A 69 0.03 7.32 11.63
C ALA A 69 0.49 5.85 11.47
N LEU A 70 0.29 5.24 10.30
CA LEU A 70 0.73 3.88 10.01
C LEU A 70 2.24 3.73 9.80
N ALA A 71 3.00 4.81 9.73
CA ALA A 71 4.44 4.76 9.42
C ALA A 71 5.21 3.80 10.34
N ASN A 72 4.86 3.77 11.63
CA ASN A 72 5.51 2.95 12.66
C ASN A 72 4.68 1.71 13.07
N SER A 73 3.52 1.48 12.43
CA SER A 73 2.67 0.33 12.75
C SER A 73 3.29 -0.99 12.28
N LYS A 74 3.09 -2.06 13.06
CA LYS A 74 3.46 -3.43 12.71
C LYS A 74 2.39 -4.15 11.88
N SER A 75 1.36 -3.44 11.43
CA SER A 75 0.29 -3.97 10.60
C SER A 75 0.75 -4.15 9.14
N ALA A 76 0.00 -4.92 8.37
CA ALA A 76 0.20 -5.04 6.91
C ALA A 76 0.08 -3.69 6.19
N LEU A 77 -0.77 -2.78 6.71
CA LEU A 77 -0.90 -1.42 6.18
C LEU A 77 0.33 -0.57 6.48
N GLY A 78 0.94 -0.73 7.66
CA GLY A 78 2.20 -0.08 8.01
C GLY A 78 3.35 -0.55 7.14
N ALA A 79 3.48 -1.85 6.91
CA ALA A 79 4.45 -2.42 5.96
C ALA A 79 4.24 -1.87 4.55
N TYR A 80 2.98 -1.82 4.08
CA TYR A 80 2.64 -1.21 2.80
C TYR A 80 3.07 0.25 2.71
N TYR A 81 2.80 1.07 3.75
CA TYR A 81 3.22 2.47 3.80
C TYR A 81 4.75 2.61 3.68
N ARG A 82 5.51 1.85 4.47
CA ARG A 82 6.99 1.88 4.43
C ARG A 82 7.53 1.47 3.07
N HIS A 83 6.97 0.43 2.46
CA HIS A 83 7.34 -0.02 1.11
C HIS A 83 7.07 1.08 0.06
N MET A 84 5.91 1.72 0.09
CA MET A 84 5.58 2.82 -0.81
C MET A 84 6.46 4.04 -0.57
N ARG A 85 6.77 4.36 0.69
CA ARG A 85 7.65 5.46 1.05
C ARG A 85 9.08 5.26 0.54
N ALA A 86 9.62 4.07 0.67
CA ALA A 86 10.96 3.75 0.17
C ALA A 86 11.06 3.88 -1.35
N ARG A 87 9.98 3.57 -2.07
CA ARG A 87 9.99 3.56 -3.54
C ARG A 87 9.62 4.91 -4.17
N PHE A 88 8.65 5.64 -3.61
CA PHE A 88 8.04 6.82 -4.24
C PHE A 88 8.07 8.07 -3.37
N GLY A 89 8.62 7.99 -2.17
CA GLY A 89 8.68 9.10 -1.21
C GLY A 89 7.41 9.27 -0.36
N PRO A 90 7.48 10.13 0.68
CA PRO A 90 6.42 10.28 1.68
C PRO A 90 5.07 10.77 1.13
N PRO A 91 5.00 11.77 0.23
CA PRO A 91 3.71 12.27 -0.25
C PRO A 91 2.90 11.21 -1.00
N VAL A 92 3.57 10.45 -1.87
CA VAL A 92 2.92 9.39 -2.66
C VAL A 92 2.52 8.23 -1.74
N ALA A 93 3.39 7.83 -0.81
CA ALA A 93 3.07 6.78 0.17
C ALA A 93 1.84 7.13 1.00
N ASN A 94 1.73 8.38 1.45
CA ASN A 94 0.59 8.85 2.23
C ASN A 94 -0.73 8.72 1.44
N VAL A 95 -0.77 9.25 0.23
CA VAL A 95 -1.98 9.19 -0.61
C VAL A 95 -2.34 7.75 -1.01
N ALA A 96 -1.35 6.94 -1.39
CA ALA A 96 -1.58 5.54 -1.76
C ALA A 96 -2.11 4.71 -0.58
N THR A 97 -1.60 4.95 0.63
CA THR A 97 -2.07 4.27 1.84
C THR A 97 -3.46 4.76 2.26
N ALA A 98 -3.72 6.07 2.17
CA ALA A 98 -5.05 6.64 2.40
C ALA A 98 -6.09 6.04 1.43
N HIS A 99 -5.74 5.91 0.15
CA HIS A 99 -6.58 5.23 -0.85
C HIS A 99 -6.86 3.76 -0.47
N LYS A 100 -5.84 3.03 0.00
CA LYS A 100 -6.02 1.64 0.43
C LYS A 100 -6.91 1.55 1.68
N LEU A 101 -6.72 2.44 2.67
CA LEU A 101 -7.59 2.57 3.85
C LEU A 101 -9.04 2.86 3.46
N ALA A 102 -9.27 3.83 2.56
CA ALA A 102 -10.61 4.16 2.09
C ALA A 102 -11.32 2.98 1.43
N ARG A 103 -10.60 2.16 0.65
CA ARG A 103 -11.15 0.93 0.06
C ARG A 103 -11.54 -0.11 1.11
N ILE A 104 -10.74 -0.26 2.17
CA ILE A 104 -11.03 -1.18 3.28
C ILE A 104 -12.28 -0.70 4.03
N VAL A 105 -12.33 0.60 4.39
CA VAL A 105 -13.49 1.17 5.08
C VAL A 105 -14.76 1.05 4.22
N TYR A 106 -14.67 1.30 2.90
CA TYR A 106 -15.79 1.07 1.99
C TYR A 106 -16.27 -0.38 2.02
N ALA A 107 -15.34 -1.35 1.96
CA ALA A 107 -15.69 -2.77 2.01
C ALA A 107 -16.38 -3.11 3.34
N MET A 108 -15.81 -2.71 4.47
CA MET A 108 -16.38 -2.95 5.81
C MET A 108 -17.78 -2.38 5.96
N LEU A 109 -18.02 -1.15 5.50
CA LEU A 109 -19.33 -0.51 5.57
C LEU A 109 -20.35 -1.18 4.64
N LYS A 110 -19.90 -1.68 3.49
CA LYS A 110 -20.76 -2.35 2.51
C LYS A 110 -21.11 -3.78 2.90
N THR A 111 -20.12 -4.58 3.35
CA THR A 111 -20.32 -5.99 3.72
C THR A 111 -20.71 -6.17 5.17
N ARG A 112 -20.47 -5.15 6.03
CA ARG A 112 -20.60 -5.20 7.50
C ARG A 112 -19.69 -6.23 8.16
N GLU A 113 -18.63 -6.62 7.48
CA GLU A 113 -17.62 -7.53 7.99
C GLU A 113 -16.40 -6.77 8.54
N PRO A 114 -15.83 -7.22 9.67
CA PRO A 114 -14.65 -6.59 10.24
C PRO A 114 -13.41 -6.81 9.35
N TYR A 115 -12.50 -5.85 9.35
CA TYR A 115 -11.19 -6.01 8.72
C TYR A 115 -10.29 -6.90 9.59
N HIS A 116 -9.67 -7.90 8.98
CA HIS A 116 -8.63 -8.73 9.57
C HIS A 116 -7.27 -8.34 9.00
N ASP A 117 -6.36 -7.92 9.88
CA ASP A 117 -5.01 -7.56 9.46
C ASP A 117 -4.12 -8.82 9.43
N PRO A 118 -3.50 -9.16 8.30
CA PRO A 118 -2.58 -10.28 8.21
C PRO A 118 -1.21 -10.03 8.86
N GLY A 119 -0.92 -8.80 9.28
CA GLY A 119 0.37 -8.41 9.86
C GLY A 119 1.44 -8.04 8.83
N ALA A 120 2.49 -7.38 9.32
CA ALA A 120 3.60 -6.93 8.47
C ALA A 120 4.36 -8.09 7.82
N ASP A 121 4.65 -9.14 8.59
CA ASP A 121 5.43 -10.28 8.12
C ASP A 121 4.74 -11.01 6.96
N ALA A 122 3.42 -11.20 7.04
CA ALA A 122 2.63 -11.80 5.96
C ALA A 122 2.64 -10.92 4.71
N TYR A 123 2.57 -9.59 4.87
CA TYR A 123 2.68 -8.65 3.77
C TYR A 123 4.07 -8.72 3.10
N ASP A 124 5.14 -8.72 3.89
CA ASP A 124 6.51 -8.75 3.39
C ASP A 124 6.81 -10.08 2.69
N ALA A 125 6.37 -11.21 3.24
CA ALA A 125 6.46 -12.51 2.58
C ALA A 125 5.72 -12.53 1.23
N GLN A 126 4.55 -11.92 1.16
CA GLN A 126 3.79 -11.80 -0.09
C GLN A 126 4.53 -10.95 -1.13
N GLN A 127 5.17 -9.84 -0.71
CA GLN A 127 5.96 -8.99 -1.60
C GLN A 127 7.21 -9.71 -2.11
N GLN A 128 7.92 -10.45 -1.24
CA GLN A 128 9.08 -11.28 -1.63
C GLN A 128 8.67 -12.36 -2.65
N ALA A 129 7.59 -13.07 -2.40
CA ALA A 129 7.07 -14.08 -3.33
C ALA A 129 6.71 -13.47 -4.70
N LYS A 130 6.11 -12.26 -4.70
CA LYS A 130 5.81 -11.52 -5.92
C LYS A 130 7.07 -11.11 -6.68
N LEU A 131 8.08 -10.60 -5.95
CA LEU A 131 9.37 -10.21 -6.52
C LEU A 131 10.06 -11.43 -7.18
N LEU A 132 10.14 -12.53 -6.47
CA LEU A 132 10.74 -13.77 -6.97
C LEU A 132 10.02 -14.30 -8.22
N ARG A 133 8.70 -14.24 -8.25
CA ARG A 133 7.90 -14.63 -9.42
C ARG A 133 8.19 -13.74 -10.63
N ASN A 134 8.32 -12.43 -10.42
CA ASN A 134 8.67 -11.49 -11.49
C ASN A 134 10.10 -11.70 -11.99
N LEU A 135 11.06 -11.91 -11.08
CA LEU A 135 12.45 -12.22 -11.45
C LEU A 135 12.53 -13.50 -12.27
N LYS A 136 11.87 -14.58 -11.85
CA LYS A 136 11.82 -15.85 -12.61
C LYS A 136 11.23 -15.66 -14.01
N ARG A 137 10.16 -14.84 -14.13
CA ARG A 137 9.55 -14.53 -15.43
C ARG A 137 10.52 -13.78 -16.34
N ASN A 138 11.16 -12.73 -15.83
CA ASN A 138 12.10 -11.91 -16.59
C ASN A 138 13.35 -12.71 -17.00
N ALA A 139 13.89 -13.54 -16.08
CA ALA A 139 15.02 -14.42 -16.38
C ALA A 139 14.69 -15.39 -17.53
N ARG A 140 13.51 -16.03 -17.52
CA ARG A 140 13.06 -16.89 -18.61
C ARG A 140 12.95 -16.18 -19.96
N GLN A 141 12.49 -14.91 -19.97
CA GLN A 141 12.40 -14.10 -21.20
C GLN A 141 13.78 -13.83 -21.79
N LEU A 142 14.83 -13.79 -20.95
CA LEU A 142 16.23 -13.59 -21.38
C LEU A 142 16.98 -14.91 -21.59
N GLY A 143 16.32 -16.05 -21.51
CA GLY A 143 16.96 -17.38 -21.61
C GLY A 143 17.84 -17.75 -20.40
N LEU A 144 17.64 -17.09 -19.23
CA LEU A 144 18.42 -17.29 -18.03
C LEU A 144 17.64 -18.11 -16.99
N ALA A 145 18.37 -18.89 -16.18
CA ALA A 145 17.82 -19.54 -14.99
C ALA A 145 18.30 -18.84 -13.72
N LEU A 146 17.40 -18.70 -12.72
CA LEU A 146 17.77 -18.20 -11.40
C LEU A 146 18.19 -19.37 -10.52
N VAL A 147 19.42 -19.33 -10.03
CA VAL A 147 19.97 -20.29 -9.07
C VAL A 147 20.10 -19.59 -7.71
N PRO A 148 19.64 -20.20 -6.61
CA PRO A 148 19.87 -19.66 -5.27
C PRO A 148 21.38 -19.55 -5.00
N LEU A 149 21.80 -18.46 -4.35
CA LEU A 149 23.17 -18.37 -3.86
C LEU A 149 23.36 -19.43 -2.76
N PRO A 150 24.53 -20.11 -2.74
CA PRO A 150 24.86 -20.99 -1.63
C PRO A 150 24.81 -20.19 -0.32
N PRO A 151 24.44 -20.82 0.81
CA PRO A 151 24.52 -20.16 2.10
C PRO A 151 25.93 -19.59 2.27
N ALA A 152 26.03 -18.33 2.72
CA ALA A 152 27.32 -17.70 2.96
C ALA A 152 28.12 -18.60 3.94
N THR A 153 29.09 -19.32 3.42
CA THR A 153 30.07 -19.98 4.23
C THR A 153 30.76 -18.88 5.02
N SER A 154 30.74 -18.98 6.35
CA SER A 154 31.38 -17.99 7.21
C SER A 154 32.84 -17.83 6.76
N VAL A 155 33.29 -16.59 6.61
CA VAL A 155 34.69 -16.25 6.22
C VAL A 155 35.73 -16.77 7.23
N ALA A 156 35.31 -17.53 8.25
CA ALA A 156 36.15 -18.18 9.25
C ALA A 156 36.89 -19.42 8.72
N ASP A 157 36.50 -20.00 7.58
CA ASP A 157 37.15 -21.22 7.03
C ASP A 157 38.17 -20.94 5.92
N LEU A 158 38.50 -19.68 5.64
CA LEU A 158 39.65 -19.32 4.81
C LEU A 158 40.88 -19.05 5.69
N GLY A 159 41.01 -19.87 6.74
CA GLY A 159 42.22 -19.98 7.51
C GLY A 159 43.28 -20.79 6.77
N VAL A 160 44.42 -20.15 6.57
CA VAL A 160 45.72 -20.77 6.45
C VAL A 160 46.05 -21.47 5.12
N PHE A 161 46.59 -20.71 4.19
CA PHE A 161 47.80 -21.11 3.50
C PHE A 161 48.82 -19.98 3.61
N ALA A 162 49.52 -19.95 4.77
CA ALA A 162 50.79 -19.29 4.90
C ALA A 162 51.86 -20.40 4.85
N THR A 163 52.60 -20.45 3.79
CA THR A 163 54.01 -20.86 3.72
C THR A 163 54.60 -20.41 2.40
#